data_3a58efeab7a4628c9fed0ae56149c19f
#
_entry.id   3a58efeab7a4628c9fed0ae56149c19f
#
_cell.length_a   1.000
_cell.length_b   1.000
_cell.length_c   1.000
_cell.angle_alpha   90.00
_cell.angle_beta   90.00
_cell.angle_gamma   90.00
#
_symmetry.space_group_name_H-M   'P 1'
#
loop_
_entity.id
_entity.type
_entity.pdbx_description
1 polymer ?
#
loop_
_entity_poly.entity_id
_entity_poly.type
_entity_poly.pdbx_seq_one_letter_code
_entity_poly.pdbx_strand_id
1 'polypeptide(L)' 'ATLLSKREIEILVHLAMGKNNAAIANDLNLSVHTISNHRKNMLSSSRCSTTAELVRIATIENLI' A
#
# COMPACT_ATOMS: atom_id res chain seq x y z
N ALA A 1 -11.59 -12.37 -4.86
CA ALA A 1 -10.23 -12.14 -5.37
C ALA A 1 -9.74 -10.74 -5.01
N THR A 2 -8.49 -10.60 -4.66
CA THR A 2 -7.90 -9.30 -4.37
C THR A 2 -7.50 -8.59 -5.66
N LEU A 3 -7.68 -7.27 -5.69
CA LEU A 3 -7.26 -6.43 -6.80
C LEU A 3 -5.81 -5.97 -6.65
N LEU A 4 -5.17 -6.31 -5.54
CA LEU A 4 -3.81 -5.87 -5.25
C LEU A 4 -2.80 -6.96 -5.55
N SER A 5 -1.65 -6.56 -6.09
CA SER A 5 -0.54 -7.47 -6.31
C SER A 5 0.15 -7.81 -4.99
N LYS A 6 0.97 -8.85 -5.01
CA LYS A 6 1.74 -9.25 -3.83
C LYS A 6 2.60 -8.10 -3.31
N ARG A 7 3.27 -7.38 -4.22
CA ARG A 7 4.12 -6.24 -3.85
C ARG A 7 3.29 -5.11 -3.24
N GLU A 8 2.11 -4.87 -3.78
CA GLU A 8 1.22 -3.84 -3.24
C GLU A 8 0.74 -4.20 -1.85
N ILE A 9 0.45 -5.47 -1.59
CA ILE A 9 0.08 -5.92 -0.26
C ILE A 9 1.24 -5.72 0.73
N GLU A 10 2.48 -6.01 0.32
CA GLU A 10 3.65 -5.75 1.16
C GLU A 10 3.75 -4.27 1.54
N ILE A 11 3.59 -3.38 0.54
CA ILE A 11 3.62 -1.94 0.79
C ILE A 11 2.50 -1.54 1.73
N LEU A 12 1.33 -2.12 1.56
CA LEU A 12 0.17 -1.80 2.40
C LEU A 12 0.41 -2.20 3.86
N VAL A 13 1.05 -3.34 4.09
CA VAL A 13 1.44 -3.76 5.45
C VAL A 13 2.34 -2.71 6.09
N HIS A 14 3.35 -2.22 5.36
CA HIS A 14 4.23 -1.19 5.87
C HIS A 14 3.50 0.12 6.16
N LEU A 15 2.53 0.47 5.31
CA LEU A 15 1.70 1.66 5.53
C LEU A 15 0.86 1.51 6.80
N ALA A 16 0.32 0.31 7.03
CA ALA A 16 -0.46 0.01 8.23
C ALA A 16 0.39 0.11 9.50
N MET A 17 1.70 -0.08 9.37
CA MET A 17 2.65 0.07 10.46
C MET A 17 3.05 1.53 10.72
N GLY A 18 2.51 2.47 9.93
CA GLY A 18 2.81 3.88 10.09
C GLY A 18 4.05 4.37 9.39
N LYS A 19 4.64 3.57 8.51
CA LYS A 19 5.85 3.96 7.80
C LYS A 19 5.54 4.93 6.66
N ASN A 20 6.46 5.88 6.42
CA ASN A 20 6.33 6.80 5.30
C ASN A 20 6.97 6.20 4.04
N ASN A 21 6.81 6.88 2.90
CA ASN A 21 7.32 6.40 1.62
C ASN A 21 8.83 6.15 1.64
N ALA A 22 9.58 7.02 2.28
CA ALA A 22 11.04 6.88 2.34
C ALA A 22 11.45 5.62 3.10
N ALA A 23 10.81 5.36 4.23
CA ALA A 23 11.09 4.17 5.04
C ALA A 23 10.72 2.89 4.29
N ILE A 24 9.56 2.89 3.63
CA ILE A 24 9.13 1.73 2.85
C ILE A 24 10.08 1.47 1.68
N ALA A 25 10.47 2.52 0.97
CA ALA A 25 11.39 2.41 -0.15
C ALA A 25 12.73 1.81 0.31
N ASN A 26 13.24 2.26 1.45
CA ASN A 26 14.46 1.72 2.01
C ASN A 26 14.33 0.25 2.38
N ASP A 27 13.23 -0.11 3.05
CA ASP A 27 12.99 -1.48 3.50
C ASP A 27 12.83 -2.47 2.34
N LEU A 28 12.20 -2.03 1.25
CA LEU A 28 11.94 -2.88 0.09
C LEU A 28 12.98 -2.70 -1.02
N ASN A 29 13.98 -1.87 -0.77
CA ASN A 29 15.05 -1.60 -1.74
C ASN A 29 14.50 -1.04 -3.06
N LEU A 30 13.55 -0.12 -2.95
CA LEU A 30 12.90 0.54 -4.07
C LEU A 30 13.08 2.05 -3.94
N SER A 31 12.76 2.80 -5.02
CA SER A 31 12.80 4.26 -4.96
C SER A 31 11.51 4.79 -4.34
N VAL A 32 11.59 5.99 -3.76
CA VAL A 32 10.40 6.68 -3.22
C VAL A 32 9.37 6.90 -4.34
N HIS A 33 9.85 7.20 -5.53
CA HIS A 33 8.97 7.39 -6.69
C HIS A 33 8.16 6.12 -7.00
N THR A 34 8.82 4.96 -6.93
CA THR A 34 8.16 3.67 -7.15
C THR A 34 7.08 3.43 -6.09
N ILE A 35 7.37 3.75 -4.82
CA ILE A 35 6.39 3.61 -3.76
C ILE A 35 5.19 4.53 -4.01
N SER A 36 5.42 5.78 -4.40
CA SER A 36 4.35 6.72 -4.72
C SER A 36 3.46 6.19 -5.85
N ASN A 37 4.07 5.62 -6.89
CA ASN A 37 3.31 5.04 -8.00
C ASN A 37 2.47 3.85 -7.56
N HIS A 38 3.03 2.97 -6.74
CA HIS A 38 2.27 1.83 -6.19
C HIS A 38 1.08 2.31 -5.37
N ARG A 39 1.28 3.31 -4.52
CA ARG A 39 0.20 3.85 -3.68
C ARG A 39 -0.92 4.43 -4.55
N LYS A 40 -0.55 5.20 -5.57
CA LYS A 40 -1.50 5.80 -6.50
C LYS A 40 -2.31 4.72 -7.21
N ASN A 41 -1.64 3.67 -7.70
CA ASN A 41 -2.30 2.57 -8.38
C ASN A 41 -3.23 1.78 -7.46
N MET A 42 -2.80 1.54 -6.22
CA MET A 42 -3.63 0.86 -5.23
C MET A 42 -4.91 1.62 -4.95
N LEU A 43 -4.81 2.94 -4.77
CA LEU A 43 -5.99 3.77 -4.51
C LEU A 43 -6.94 3.75 -5.70
N SER A 44 -6.39 3.84 -6.90
CA SER A 44 -7.19 3.80 -8.12
C SER A 44 -7.90 2.45 -8.29
N SER A 45 -7.17 1.35 -8.11
CA SER A 45 -7.72 0.01 -8.28
C SER A 45 -8.79 -0.34 -7.25
N SER A 46 -8.62 0.12 -6.02
CA SER A 46 -9.54 -0.18 -4.92
C SER A 46 -10.66 0.84 -4.79
N ARG A 47 -10.60 1.92 -5.57
CA ARG A 47 -11.57 3.02 -5.53
C ARG A 47 -11.60 3.70 -4.17
N CYS A 48 -10.48 3.71 -3.48
CA CYS A 48 -10.34 4.41 -2.21
C CYS A 48 -9.83 5.83 -2.45
N SER A 49 -10.24 6.77 -1.60
CA SER A 49 -9.82 8.16 -1.70
C SER A 49 -8.51 8.40 -0.94
N THR A 50 -8.26 7.64 0.11
CA THR A 50 -7.10 7.82 0.97
C THR A 50 -6.45 6.49 1.32
N THR A 51 -5.16 6.57 1.68
CA THR A 51 -4.42 5.40 2.15
C THR A 51 -5.05 4.81 3.42
N ALA A 52 -5.53 5.66 4.33
CA ALA A 52 -6.17 5.20 5.57
C ALA A 52 -7.41 4.35 5.27
N GLU A 53 -8.21 4.79 4.31
CA GLU A 53 -9.38 4.03 3.86
C GLU A 53 -8.98 2.67 3.29
N LEU A 54 -7.93 2.65 2.47
CA LEU A 54 -7.43 1.41 1.89
C LEU A 54 -6.92 0.44 2.95
N VAL A 55 -6.16 0.93 3.93
CA VAL A 55 -5.67 0.10 5.04
C VAL A 55 -6.83 -0.49 5.82
N ARG A 56 -7.86 0.32 6.09
CA ARG A 56 -9.04 -0.13 6.81
C ARG A 56 -9.75 -1.28 6.09
N ILE A 57 -9.97 -1.12 4.79
CA ILE A 57 -10.63 -2.15 3.98
C ILE A 57 -9.78 -3.42 3.95
N ALA A 58 -8.49 -3.29 3.75
CA ALA A 58 -7.58 -4.43 3.71
C ALA A 58 -7.57 -5.20 5.04
N THR A 59 -7.67 -4.49 6.16
CA THR A 59 -7.74 -5.12 7.48
C THR A 59 -9.05 -5.88 7.64
N ILE A 60 -10.16 -5.28 7.23
CA ILE A 60 -11.48 -5.92 7.32
C ILE A 60 -11.53 -7.18 6.46
N GLU A 61 -10.92 -7.16 5.29
CA GLU A 61 -10.92 -8.28 4.37
C GLU A 61 -9.78 -9.28 4.60
N ASN A 62 -9.03 -9.10 5.67
CA ASN A 62 -7.90 -9.97 6.04
C ASN A 62 -6.82 -10.06 4.96
N LEU A 63 -6.58 -8.97 4.25
CA LEU A 63 -5.47 -8.91 3.29
C LEU A 63 -4.14 -8.62 3.99
N ILE A 64 -4.24 -8.02 5.14
CA ILE A 64 -3.08 -7.70 5.97
C ILE A 64 -3.33 -8.03 7.41
#